data_516eb49f57d71f077c26a141b7b0e5c5
#
_entry.id   516eb49f57d71f077c26a141b7b0e5c5
#
_cell.length_a   1.000
_cell.length_b   1.000
_cell.length_c   1.000
_cell.angle_alpha   90.00
_cell.angle_beta   90.00
_cell.angle_gamma   90.00
#
_symmetry.space_group_name_H-M   'P 1'
#
loop_
_entity.id
_entity.type
_entity.pdbx_description
1 polymer ?
#
loop_
_entity_poly.entity_id
_entity_poly.type
_entity_poly.pdbx_seq_one_letter_code
_entity_poly.pdbx_strand_id
1 'polypeptide(L)'
;MKAVWYEANGAAEDVLVHGDMAHATPADSEVLVRLHASGVNPSDVKARAGSRPMGFDRVIPHSDGAGMVEAVGSGVDPSLVGSRVFVRNGQWQRASGTAAEYVTLAEGLVHALPDAASFAVGAALGIPALTAAHAVLKDGPVDGQTVLVHGGGGTVARLAIQIATDSGARVIATTGDNDKVDWIRDAGAVAVLDYRDPDLVSAVAAAAGSGGVGRIIDGECGRNLATSIDIISTKGTIVGYGSVLTPAPELAFLKMMFKEVTLTSILVYLLAESAADAYASIVADMLERGVLDVAVAATLPLTEAAQAHRLVEAGDRRGAVILTID
;
A
#
# COMPACT_ATOMS: atom_id res chain seq x y z
N MET A 1 -26.96 4.77 -7.45
CA MET A 1 -25.66 4.29 -7.84
C MET A 1 -25.49 2.83 -7.47
N LYS A 2 -24.75 2.06 -8.26
CA LYS A 2 -24.33 0.70 -7.88
C LYS A 2 -23.23 0.74 -6.84
N ALA A 3 -23.29 -0.17 -5.87
CA ALA A 3 -22.28 -0.30 -4.83
C ALA A 3 -22.22 -1.74 -4.30
N VAL A 4 -21.12 -2.07 -3.63
CA VAL A 4 -20.97 -3.25 -2.80
C VAL A 4 -20.88 -2.82 -1.35
N TRP A 5 -21.59 -3.50 -0.44
CA TRP A 5 -21.55 -3.19 0.99
C TRP A 5 -21.67 -4.45 1.83
N TYR A 6 -21.43 -4.31 3.12
CA TYR A 6 -21.72 -5.31 4.15
C TYR A 6 -22.34 -4.65 5.40
N GLU A 7 -23.15 -5.43 6.14
CA GLU A 7 -23.87 -5.01 7.36
C GLU A 7 -23.47 -5.87 8.58
N ALA A 8 -22.62 -6.86 8.35
CA ALA A 8 -22.03 -7.70 9.38
C ALA A 8 -20.63 -8.15 8.97
N ASN A 9 -19.76 -8.41 9.95
CA ASN A 9 -18.49 -9.06 9.68
C ASN A 9 -18.72 -10.55 9.36
N GLY A 10 -17.90 -11.12 8.46
CA GLY A 10 -18.02 -12.54 8.08
C GLY A 10 -17.18 -12.89 6.86
N ALA A 11 -17.43 -14.05 6.23
CA ALA A 11 -16.80 -14.43 4.97
C ALA A 11 -17.32 -13.55 3.82
N ALA A 12 -16.50 -13.37 2.78
CA ALA A 12 -16.82 -12.43 1.69
C ALA A 12 -18.13 -12.78 0.99
N GLU A 13 -18.34 -14.04 0.69
CA GLU A 13 -19.53 -14.59 0.02
C GLU A 13 -20.80 -14.48 0.84
N ASP A 14 -20.70 -14.43 2.18
CA ASP A 14 -21.86 -14.41 3.08
C ASP A 14 -22.32 -12.98 3.37
N VAL A 15 -21.42 -11.99 3.32
CA VAL A 15 -21.71 -10.64 3.82
C VAL A 15 -21.66 -9.54 2.77
N LEU A 16 -20.92 -9.73 1.65
CA LEU A 16 -20.85 -8.71 0.61
C LEU A 16 -22.10 -8.75 -0.28
N VAL A 17 -22.78 -7.63 -0.36
CA VAL A 17 -24.01 -7.45 -1.14
C VAL A 17 -23.75 -6.41 -2.24
N HIS A 18 -24.06 -6.74 -3.49
CA HIS A 18 -24.06 -5.80 -4.61
C HIS A 18 -25.48 -5.33 -4.91
N GLY A 19 -25.70 -4.02 -5.09
CA GLY A 19 -27.03 -3.49 -5.40
C GLY A 19 -27.07 -1.97 -5.58
N ASP A 20 -28.28 -1.43 -5.50
CA ASP A 20 -28.55 0.00 -5.65
C ASP A 20 -28.51 0.71 -4.31
N MET A 21 -27.81 1.84 -4.28
CA MET A 21 -27.76 2.78 -3.15
C MET A 21 -28.09 4.21 -3.58
N ALA A 22 -28.39 5.07 -2.61
CA ALA A 22 -28.61 6.49 -2.87
C ALA A 22 -27.33 7.09 -3.50
N HIS A 23 -27.52 8.03 -4.43
CA HIS A 23 -26.42 8.75 -5.04
C HIS A 23 -25.72 9.64 -4.01
N ALA A 24 -24.39 9.65 -4.02
CA ALA A 24 -23.61 10.51 -3.15
C ALA A 24 -23.69 11.98 -3.63
N THR A 25 -23.70 12.91 -2.69
CA THR A 25 -23.65 14.36 -2.94
C THR A 25 -22.54 14.96 -2.10
N PRO A 26 -21.61 15.75 -2.67
CA PRO A 26 -20.51 16.32 -1.93
C PRO A 26 -20.96 17.41 -0.96
N ALA A 27 -20.41 17.43 0.26
CA ALA A 27 -20.51 18.54 1.18
C ALA A 27 -19.60 19.71 0.72
N ASP A 28 -19.66 20.85 1.41
CA ASP A 28 -18.95 22.08 1.01
C ASP A 28 -17.43 21.89 0.77
N SER A 29 -16.77 21.07 1.56
CA SER A 29 -15.31 20.79 1.46
C SER A 29 -14.98 19.45 0.80
N GLU A 30 -15.94 18.83 0.11
CA GLU A 30 -15.76 17.53 -0.50
C GLU A 30 -15.75 17.60 -2.03
N VAL A 31 -15.14 16.59 -2.62
CA VAL A 31 -15.22 16.27 -4.03
C VAL A 31 -16.08 15.02 -4.23
N LEU A 32 -16.84 14.96 -5.30
CA LEU A 32 -17.53 13.77 -5.78
C LEU A 32 -16.67 13.15 -6.89
N VAL A 33 -16.18 11.95 -6.65
CA VAL A 33 -15.43 11.20 -7.65
C VAL A 33 -16.34 10.12 -8.25
N ARG A 34 -16.50 10.15 -9.59
CA ARG A 34 -17.00 9.02 -10.37
C ARG A 34 -15.88 8.02 -10.52
N LEU A 35 -16.03 6.85 -9.90
CA LEU A 35 -15.02 5.81 -9.87
C LEU A 35 -15.07 4.95 -11.14
N HIS A 36 -13.91 4.60 -11.66
CA HIS A 36 -13.70 3.64 -12.75
C HIS A 36 -13.00 2.37 -12.24
N ALA A 37 -12.32 2.46 -11.09
CA ALA A 37 -11.66 1.34 -10.48
C ALA A 37 -11.61 1.48 -8.95
N SER A 38 -11.67 0.36 -8.24
CA SER A 38 -11.54 0.25 -6.79
C SER A 38 -10.53 -0.83 -6.44
N GLY A 39 -9.53 -0.50 -5.63
CA GLY A 39 -8.48 -1.41 -5.20
C GLY A 39 -8.85 -2.19 -3.95
N VAL A 40 -8.59 -3.50 -3.96
CA VAL A 40 -8.86 -4.38 -2.83
C VAL A 40 -7.56 -4.66 -2.08
N ASN A 41 -7.48 -4.21 -0.83
CA ASN A 41 -6.28 -4.35 0.01
C ASN A 41 -6.47 -5.37 1.13
N PRO A 42 -5.39 -5.95 1.68
CA PRO A 42 -5.46 -6.82 2.84
C PRO A 42 -6.15 -6.18 4.06
N SER A 43 -6.05 -4.87 4.23
CA SER A 43 -6.72 -4.12 5.30
C SER A 43 -8.25 -4.10 5.14
N ASP A 44 -8.76 -4.01 3.90
CA ASP A 44 -10.19 -4.03 3.61
C ASP A 44 -10.78 -5.40 3.90
N VAL A 45 -10.08 -6.44 3.44
CA VAL A 45 -10.46 -7.84 3.67
C VAL A 45 -10.49 -8.18 5.16
N LYS A 46 -9.43 -7.79 5.91
CA LYS A 46 -9.35 -8.00 7.36
C LYS A 46 -10.46 -7.25 8.11
N ALA A 47 -10.75 -6.01 7.72
CA ALA A 47 -11.81 -5.22 8.34
C ALA A 47 -13.19 -5.87 8.12
N ARG A 48 -13.51 -6.29 6.88
CA ARG A 48 -14.74 -7.01 6.56
C ARG A 48 -14.81 -8.33 7.34
N ALA A 49 -13.69 -9.06 7.48
CA ALA A 49 -13.64 -10.32 8.23
C ALA A 49 -13.73 -10.16 9.76
N GLY A 50 -13.70 -8.92 10.30
CA GLY A 50 -13.89 -8.67 11.73
C GLY A 50 -12.61 -8.42 12.53
N SER A 51 -11.48 -8.09 11.88
CA SER A 51 -10.25 -7.72 12.60
C SER A 51 -10.39 -6.44 13.44
N ARG A 52 -11.44 -5.67 13.19
CA ARG A 52 -11.84 -4.47 13.93
C ARG A 52 -13.38 -4.33 13.90
N PRO A 53 -14.00 -3.66 14.90
CA PRO A 53 -15.43 -3.34 14.86
C PRO A 53 -15.79 -2.54 13.60
N MET A 54 -16.98 -2.75 13.06
CA MET A 54 -17.45 -2.04 11.86
C MET A 54 -17.54 -0.52 12.04
N GLY A 55 -18.01 -0.07 13.19
CA GLY A 55 -18.22 1.34 13.51
C GLY A 55 -19.46 1.99 12.87
N PHE A 56 -20.10 1.31 11.90
CA PHE A 56 -21.30 1.75 11.17
C PHE A 56 -22.22 0.56 10.90
N ASP A 57 -23.52 0.79 10.80
CA ASP A 57 -24.52 -0.25 10.51
C ASP A 57 -24.32 -0.88 9.13
N ARG A 58 -23.79 -0.08 8.19
CA ARG A 58 -23.48 -0.51 6.82
C ARG A 58 -22.17 0.11 6.37
N VAL A 59 -21.34 -0.66 5.68
CA VAL A 59 -20.02 -0.21 5.17
C VAL A 59 -19.88 -0.57 3.70
N ILE A 60 -19.63 0.42 2.85
CA ILE A 60 -19.06 0.23 1.51
C ILE A 60 -17.55 0.07 1.70
N PRO A 61 -16.95 -1.08 1.36
CA PRO A 61 -15.53 -1.30 1.59
C PRO A 61 -14.62 -0.52 0.63
N HIS A 62 -13.34 -0.72 0.80
CA HIS A 62 -12.18 -0.27 0.05
C HIS A 62 -11.81 1.20 0.29
N SER A 63 -10.51 1.38 0.44
CA SER A 63 -9.89 2.68 0.69
C SER A 63 -9.26 3.29 -0.55
N ASP A 64 -8.91 2.47 -1.55
CA ASP A 64 -8.27 2.89 -2.79
C ASP A 64 -9.26 2.90 -3.95
N GLY A 65 -9.16 3.90 -4.78
CA GLY A 65 -9.95 4.01 -5.99
C GLY A 65 -9.32 4.97 -6.99
N ALA A 66 -9.82 4.97 -8.21
CA ALA A 66 -9.43 5.95 -9.23
C ALA A 66 -10.60 6.23 -10.16
N GLY A 67 -10.66 7.46 -10.64
CA GLY A 67 -11.76 7.95 -11.49
C GLY A 67 -11.61 9.39 -11.90
N MET A 68 -12.75 10.01 -12.13
CA MET A 68 -12.85 11.41 -12.54
C MET A 68 -13.59 12.23 -11.49
N VAL A 69 -13.13 13.44 -11.21
CA VAL A 69 -13.90 14.38 -10.39
C VAL A 69 -15.16 14.81 -11.17
N GLU A 70 -16.32 14.43 -10.67
CA GLU A 70 -17.63 14.72 -11.28
C GLU A 70 -18.19 16.07 -10.83
N ALA A 71 -18.04 16.37 -9.53
CA ALA A 71 -18.51 17.60 -8.91
C ALA A 71 -17.68 17.94 -7.68
N VAL A 72 -17.77 19.18 -7.25
CA VAL A 72 -17.11 19.69 -6.04
C VAL A 72 -18.09 20.48 -5.17
N GLY A 73 -17.84 20.49 -3.86
CA GLY A 73 -18.57 21.35 -2.92
C GLY A 73 -18.20 22.83 -3.08
N SER A 74 -18.98 23.69 -2.47
CA SER A 74 -18.86 25.17 -2.64
C SER A 74 -17.52 25.76 -2.17
N GLY A 75 -16.79 25.07 -1.31
CA GLY A 75 -15.50 25.49 -0.77
C GLY A 75 -14.28 24.90 -1.49
N VAL A 76 -14.48 24.09 -2.54
CA VAL A 76 -13.42 23.41 -3.29
C VAL A 76 -13.23 24.10 -4.65
N ASP A 77 -11.99 24.11 -5.17
CA ASP A 77 -11.70 24.71 -6.49
C ASP A 77 -12.48 23.99 -7.61
N PRO A 78 -13.38 24.71 -8.33
CA PRO A 78 -14.17 24.12 -9.41
C PRO A 78 -13.34 23.65 -10.61
N SER A 79 -12.10 24.09 -10.75
CA SER A 79 -11.20 23.63 -11.81
C SER A 79 -10.82 22.15 -11.69
N LEU A 80 -11.05 21.52 -10.54
CA LEU A 80 -10.84 20.08 -10.34
C LEU A 80 -11.85 19.21 -11.09
N VAL A 81 -13.03 19.75 -11.47
CA VAL A 81 -14.04 19.00 -12.23
C VAL A 81 -13.46 18.55 -13.57
N GLY A 82 -13.61 17.26 -13.87
CA GLY A 82 -13.05 16.63 -15.07
C GLY A 82 -11.61 16.12 -14.89
N SER A 83 -10.97 16.36 -13.75
CA SER A 83 -9.61 15.84 -13.49
C SER A 83 -9.61 14.34 -13.24
N ARG A 84 -8.59 13.66 -13.74
CA ARG A 84 -8.27 12.28 -13.44
C ARG A 84 -7.60 12.20 -12.06
N VAL A 85 -8.10 11.32 -11.20
CA VAL A 85 -7.62 11.25 -9.83
C VAL A 85 -7.49 9.81 -9.33
N PHE A 86 -6.61 9.60 -8.35
CA PHE A 86 -6.66 8.47 -7.45
C PHE A 86 -7.03 8.90 -6.03
N VAL A 87 -7.61 7.98 -5.28
CA VAL A 87 -8.18 8.19 -3.96
C VAL A 87 -7.40 7.41 -2.93
N ARG A 88 -7.16 8.00 -1.76
CA ARG A 88 -6.66 7.33 -0.57
C ARG A 88 -7.65 7.39 0.58
N ASN A 89 -7.56 6.45 1.51
CA ASN A 89 -8.35 6.43 2.75
C ASN A 89 -9.88 6.48 2.55
N GLY A 90 -10.41 6.08 1.40
CA GLY A 90 -11.82 6.20 1.06
C GLY A 90 -12.76 5.67 2.14
N GLN A 91 -12.44 4.53 2.76
CA GLN A 91 -13.26 3.90 3.81
C GLN A 91 -12.70 4.15 5.23
N TRP A 92 -11.53 4.78 5.40
CA TRP A 92 -10.95 4.94 6.73
C TRP A 92 -11.82 5.82 7.64
N GLN A 93 -12.35 5.22 8.74
CA GLN A 93 -13.27 5.86 9.69
C GLN A 93 -14.55 6.44 9.06
N ARG A 94 -15.02 5.85 7.96
CA ARG A 94 -16.20 6.27 7.19
C ARG A 94 -17.04 5.05 6.81
N ALA A 95 -18.34 5.27 6.62
CA ALA A 95 -19.27 4.27 6.12
C ALA A 95 -19.08 3.99 4.62
N SER A 96 -18.63 4.99 3.86
CA SER A 96 -18.58 4.94 2.40
C SER A 96 -17.13 4.86 1.92
N GLY A 97 -16.78 3.75 1.26
CA GLY A 97 -15.53 3.51 0.57
C GLY A 97 -15.70 3.54 -0.96
N THR A 98 -14.71 2.96 -1.66
CA THR A 98 -14.61 3.07 -3.12
C THR A 98 -15.23 1.90 -3.89
N ALA A 99 -15.82 0.90 -3.23
CA ALA A 99 -16.54 -0.19 -3.91
C ALA A 99 -17.94 0.25 -4.38
N ALA A 100 -18.00 1.37 -5.13
CA ALA A 100 -19.22 2.01 -5.62
C ALA A 100 -18.94 2.84 -6.87
N GLU A 101 -19.97 3.20 -7.65
CA GLU A 101 -19.83 4.10 -8.80
C GLU A 101 -19.35 5.50 -8.41
N TYR A 102 -19.71 5.97 -7.19
CA TYR A 102 -19.36 7.31 -6.72
C TYR A 102 -18.93 7.27 -5.25
N VAL A 103 -18.01 8.14 -4.91
CA VAL A 103 -17.61 8.42 -3.54
C VAL A 103 -17.44 9.94 -3.33
N THR A 104 -17.89 10.44 -2.17
CA THR A 104 -17.55 11.82 -1.72
C THR A 104 -16.40 11.75 -0.75
N LEU A 105 -15.44 12.66 -0.86
CA LEU A 105 -14.22 12.68 -0.05
C LEU A 105 -13.79 14.13 0.19
N ALA A 106 -13.16 14.38 1.34
CA ALA A 106 -12.42 15.62 1.53
C ALA A 106 -11.37 15.78 0.42
N GLU A 107 -11.18 17.02 -0.08
CA GLU A 107 -10.26 17.34 -1.18
C GLU A 107 -8.84 16.74 -0.95
N GLY A 108 -8.28 16.83 0.26
CA GLY A 108 -6.96 16.30 0.59
C GLY A 108 -6.83 14.76 0.58
N LEU A 109 -7.89 14.02 0.25
CA LEU A 109 -7.86 12.57 0.03
C LEU A 109 -7.81 12.17 -1.45
N VAL A 110 -7.76 13.16 -2.33
CA VAL A 110 -7.81 12.99 -3.79
C VAL A 110 -6.55 13.58 -4.40
N HIS A 111 -5.84 12.81 -5.22
CA HIS A 111 -4.58 13.21 -5.82
C HIS A 111 -4.65 13.03 -7.34
N ALA A 112 -3.94 13.88 -8.08
CA ALA A 112 -3.88 13.81 -9.53
C ALA A 112 -3.35 12.44 -10.01
N LEU A 113 -4.03 11.85 -11.00
CA LEU A 113 -3.60 10.63 -11.68
C LEU A 113 -3.08 11.00 -13.07
N PRO A 114 -1.78 10.78 -13.37
CA PRO A 114 -1.21 11.05 -14.69
C PRO A 114 -1.95 10.34 -15.83
N ASP A 115 -1.99 10.97 -17.00
CA ASP A 115 -2.62 10.37 -18.20
C ASP A 115 -1.94 9.07 -18.64
N ALA A 116 -0.66 8.91 -18.35
CA ALA A 116 0.10 7.69 -18.61
C ALA A 116 -0.39 6.48 -17.78
N ALA A 117 -1.10 6.71 -16.66
CA ALA A 117 -1.59 5.65 -15.79
C ALA A 117 -3.05 5.33 -16.07
N SER A 118 -3.39 4.03 -16.14
CA SER A 118 -4.77 3.58 -16.18
C SER A 118 -5.48 3.76 -14.83
N PHE A 119 -6.81 3.79 -14.80
CA PHE A 119 -7.55 3.82 -13.54
C PHE A 119 -7.30 2.56 -12.68
N ALA A 120 -7.05 1.41 -13.29
CA ALA A 120 -6.66 0.20 -12.56
C ALA A 120 -5.33 0.39 -11.80
N VAL A 121 -4.34 1.03 -12.43
CA VAL A 121 -3.09 1.44 -11.77
C VAL A 121 -3.38 2.45 -10.68
N GLY A 122 -4.18 3.48 -10.97
CA GLY A 122 -4.57 4.51 -10.00
C GLY A 122 -5.21 3.93 -8.72
N ALA A 123 -6.06 2.91 -8.87
CA ALA A 123 -6.70 2.22 -7.74
C ALA A 123 -5.76 1.34 -6.90
N ALA A 124 -4.49 1.27 -7.24
CA ALA A 124 -3.44 0.59 -6.47
C ALA A 124 -2.39 1.56 -5.88
N LEU A 125 -2.66 2.88 -5.88
CA LEU A 125 -1.71 3.88 -5.40
C LEU A 125 -1.95 4.29 -3.95
N GLY A 126 -3.20 4.43 -3.52
CA GLY A 126 -3.55 5.04 -2.24
C GLY A 126 -2.93 4.34 -1.02
N ILE A 127 -3.13 3.05 -0.85
CA ILE A 127 -2.50 2.28 0.24
C ILE A 127 -1.14 1.73 -0.19
N PRO A 128 -0.99 0.96 -1.28
CA PRO A 128 0.28 0.30 -1.54
C PRO A 128 1.41 1.27 -1.88
N ALA A 129 1.22 2.21 -2.82
CA ALA A 129 2.29 3.08 -3.25
C ALA A 129 2.66 4.14 -2.20
N LEU A 130 1.65 4.74 -1.52
CA LEU A 130 1.94 5.70 -0.45
C LEU A 130 2.55 5.03 0.79
N THR A 131 2.19 3.78 1.11
CA THR A 131 2.87 3.01 2.15
C THR A 131 4.34 2.77 1.78
N ALA A 132 4.60 2.37 0.54
CA ALA A 132 5.95 2.14 0.05
C ALA A 132 6.80 3.43 0.08
N ALA A 133 6.26 4.53 -0.46
CA ALA A 133 6.94 5.83 -0.44
C ALA A 133 7.22 6.31 1.00
N HIS A 134 6.23 6.19 1.88
CA HIS A 134 6.40 6.53 3.30
C HIS A 134 7.46 5.66 3.98
N ALA A 135 7.47 4.36 3.75
CA ALA A 135 8.46 3.45 4.33
C ALA A 135 9.89 3.77 3.85
N VAL A 136 10.04 4.16 2.58
CA VAL A 136 11.35 4.49 2.00
C VAL A 136 11.83 5.87 2.43
N LEU A 137 10.98 6.90 2.45
CA LEU A 137 11.40 8.30 2.44
C LEU A 137 11.17 9.08 3.74
N LYS A 138 10.38 8.56 4.70
CA LYS A 138 9.98 9.32 5.91
C LYS A 138 11.15 9.81 6.78
N ASP A 139 12.26 9.09 6.81
CA ASP A 139 13.41 9.41 7.64
C ASP A 139 14.60 9.97 6.80
N GLY A 140 14.27 10.67 5.70
CA GLY A 140 15.22 11.32 4.82
C GLY A 140 15.64 10.45 3.62
N PRO A 141 16.55 10.98 2.77
CA PRO A 141 16.95 10.35 1.53
C PRO A 141 17.68 9.02 1.77
N VAL A 142 17.59 8.14 0.80
CA VAL A 142 18.25 6.82 0.80
C VAL A 142 19.37 6.71 -0.24
N ASP A 143 19.70 7.81 -0.92
CA ASP A 143 20.76 7.85 -1.91
C ASP A 143 22.08 7.33 -1.34
N GLY A 144 22.73 6.42 -2.06
CA GLY A 144 23.97 5.76 -1.65
C GLY A 144 23.83 4.77 -0.48
N GLN A 145 22.64 4.60 0.12
CA GLN A 145 22.42 3.64 1.19
C GLN A 145 22.11 2.24 0.65
N THR A 146 22.39 1.20 1.45
CA THR A 146 21.81 -0.12 1.22
C THR A 146 20.50 -0.24 1.98
N VAL A 147 19.43 -0.57 1.27
CA VAL A 147 18.09 -0.81 1.80
C VAL A 147 17.77 -2.29 1.65
N LEU A 148 17.34 -2.93 2.75
CA LEU A 148 16.80 -4.30 2.73
C LEU A 148 15.27 -4.23 2.74
N VAL A 149 14.62 -4.91 1.79
CA VAL A 149 13.16 -5.05 1.73
C VAL A 149 12.77 -6.50 1.98
N HIS A 150 12.17 -6.78 3.13
CA HIS A 150 11.66 -8.11 3.44
C HIS A 150 10.38 -8.40 2.64
N GLY A 151 10.27 -9.66 2.16
CA GLY A 151 9.08 -10.09 1.43
C GLY A 151 8.88 -9.38 0.09
N GLY A 152 9.95 -9.17 -0.69
CA GLY A 152 9.97 -8.40 -1.94
C GLY A 152 8.93 -8.79 -2.99
N GLY A 153 8.35 -10.00 -2.88
CA GLY A 153 7.26 -10.46 -3.73
C GLY A 153 5.87 -9.90 -3.39
N GLY A 154 5.73 -9.10 -2.32
CA GLY A 154 4.47 -8.42 -1.98
C GLY A 154 4.28 -7.11 -2.73
N THR A 155 3.02 -6.66 -2.89
CA THR A 155 2.69 -5.44 -3.66
C THR A 155 3.40 -4.20 -3.11
N VAL A 156 3.30 -3.92 -1.80
CA VAL A 156 3.99 -2.79 -1.14
C VAL A 156 5.50 -2.94 -1.23
N ALA A 157 6.02 -4.13 -0.96
CA ALA A 157 7.45 -4.39 -0.96
C ALA A 157 8.08 -4.16 -2.35
N ARG A 158 7.40 -4.62 -3.42
CA ARG A 158 7.88 -4.40 -4.78
C ARG A 158 7.90 -2.93 -5.17
N LEU A 159 6.88 -2.16 -4.77
CA LEU A 159 6.86 -0.71 -4.97
C LEU A 159 7.95 -0.02 -4.15
N ALA A 160 8.21 -0.48 -2.92
CA ALA A 160 9.30 0.05 -2.10
C ALA A 160 10.68 -0.20 -2.72
N ILE A 161 10.88 -1.37 -3.36
CA ILE A 161 12.11 -1.67 -4.11
C ILE A 161 12.31 -0.65 -5.24
N GLN A 162 11.28 -0.41 -6.05
CA GLN A 162 11.34 0.53 -7.17
C GLN A 162 11.61 1.97 -6.70
N ILE A 163 10.86 2.43 -5.69
CA ILE A 163 11.03 3.78 -5.13
C ILE A 163 12.42 3.96 -4.52
N ALA A 164 12.91 2.97 -3.76
CA ALA A 164 14.25 3.03 -3.18
C ALA A 164 15.35 3.04 -4.26
N THR A 165 15.18 2.23 -5.31
CA THR A 165 16.12 2.15 -6.44
C THR A 165 16.15 3.49 -7.21
N ASP A 166 14.97 4.06 -7.54
CA ASP A 166 14.88 5.37 -8.22
C ASP A 166 15.46 6.50 -7.35
N SER A 167 15.37 6.36 -6.02
CA SER A 167 15.97 7.28 -5.04
C SER A 167 17.48 7.06 -4.80
N GLY A 168 18.16 6.24 -5.63
CA GLY A 168 19.61 6.03 -5.57
C GLY A 168 20.10 5.00 -4.55
N ALA A 169 19.20 4.23 -3.92
CA ALA A 169 19.58 3.17 -2.99
C ALA A 169 20.05 1.89 -3.70
N ARG A 170 20.96 1.17 -3.06
CA ARG A 170 21.28 -0.21 -3.38
C ARG A 170 20.27 -1.13 -2.66
N VAL A 171 19.37 -1.79 -3.38
CA VAL A 171 18.30 -2.56 -2.77
C VAL A 171 18.62 -4.06 -2.74
N ILE A 172 18.54 -4.67 -1.56
CA ILE A 172 18.53 -6.11 -1.32
C ILE A 172 17.10 -6.49 -0.96
N ALA A 173 16.59 -7.61 -1.47
CA ALA A 173 15.26 -8.11 -1.11
C ALA A 173 15.31 -9.54 -0.59
N THR A 174 14.29 -9.94 0.18
CA THR A 174 14.11 -11.35 0.56
C THR A 174 12.81 -11.90 -0.01
N THR A 175 12.78 -13.19 -0.29
CA THR A 175 11.59 -13.96 -0.66
C THR A 175 11.69 -15.39 -0.18
N GLY A 176 10.58 -16.07 0.03
CA GLY A 176 10.52 -17.53 0.22
C GLY A 176 10.00 -18.26 -1.02
N ASP A 177 9.78 -17.54 -2.12
CA ASP A 177 9.21 -18.03 -3.36
C ASP A 177 10.22 -17.82 -4.49
N ASN A 178 10.82 -18.93 -4.96
CA ASN A 178 11.82 -18.90 -6.02
C ASN A 178 11.25 -18.40 -7.36
N ASP A 179 9.96 -18.60 -7.61
CA ASP A 179 9.31 -18.15 -8.84
C ASP A 179 9.15 -16.63 -8.91
N LYS A 180 9.32 -15.93 -7.77
CA LYS A 180 9.29 -14.46 -7.69
C LYS A 180 10.66 -13.80 -7.77
N VAL A 181 11.75 -14.55 -7.81
CA VAL A 181 13.12 -14.00 -7.76
C VAL A 181 13.37 -13.02 -8.91
N ASP A 182 13.10 -13.42 -10.13
CA ASP A 182 13.35 -12.55 -11.31
C ASP A 182 12.40 -11.34 -11.30
N TRP A 183 11.14 -11.53 -10.95
CA TRP A 183 10.17 -10.44 -10.81
C TRP A 183 10.56 -9.39 -9.75
N ILE A 184 11.26 -9.81 -8.68
CA ILE A 184 11.80 -8.92 -7.66
C ILE A 184 13.06 -8.22 -8.18
N ARG A 185 13.91 -8.91 -8.93
CA ARG A 185 15.08 -8.30 -9.59
C ARG A 185 14.70 -7.24 -10.60
N ASP A 186 13.67 -7.50 -11.41
CA ASP A 186 13.12 -6.56 -12.39
C ASP A 186 12.61 -5.26 -11.73
N ALA A 187 12.23 -5.31 -10.46
CA ALA A 187 11.88 -4.13 -9.68
C ALA A 187 13.11 -3.29 -9.23
N GLY A 188 14.34 -3.79 -9.43
CA GLY A 188 15.57 -3.07 -9.10
C GLY A 188 16.41 -3.67 -7.96
N ALA A 189 15.99 -4.81 -7.37
CA ALA A 189 16.79 -5.46 -6.34
C ALA A 189 18.08 -6.08 -6.92
N VAL A 190 19.25 -5.65 -6.43
CA VAL A 190 20.56 -6.16 -6.88
C VAL A 190 20.86 -7.55 -6.33
N ALA A 191 20.21 -7.95 -5.24
CA ALA A 191 20.28 -9.30 -4.69
C ALA A 191 18.91 -9.70 -4.13
N VAL A 192 18.51 -10.95 -4.34
CA VAL A 192 17.30 -11.56 -3.79
C VAL A 192 17.69 -12.80 -3.05
N LEU A 193 17.40 -12.85 -1.74
CA LEU A 193 17.83 -13.89 -0.83
C LEU A 193 16.63 -14.67 -0.28
N ASP A 194 16.81 -15.94 0.07
CA ASP A 194 15.77 -16.71 0.73
C ASP A 194 15.74 -16.36 2.24
N TYR A 195 14.61 -15.84 2.73
CA TYR A 195 14.48 -15.50 4.16
C TYR A 195 14.49 -16.73 5.08
N ARG A 196 14.40 -17.95 4.53
CA ARG A 196 14.47 -19.22 5.29
C ARG A 196 15.90 -19.71 5.43
N ASP A 197 16.86 -19.11 4.72
CA ASP A 197 18.26 -19.49 4.81
C ASP A 197 18.78 -19.24 6.24
N PRO A 198 19.32 -20.25 6.93
CA PRO A 198 19.90 -20.08 8.26
C PRO A 198 21.08 -19.09 8.27
N ASP A 199 21.75 -18.90 7.14
CA ASP A 199 22.88 -18.00 6.98
C ASP A 199 22.47 -16.62 6.42
N LEU A 200 21.17 -16.27 6.44
CA LEU A 200 20.64 -15.03 5.87
C LEU A 200 21.40 -13.77 6.33
N VAL A 201 21.74 -13.67 7.62
CA VAL A 201 22.48 -12.50 8.16
C VAL A 201 23.83 -12.34 7.45
N SER A 202 24.56 -13.41 7.26
CA SER A 202 25.85 -13.43 6.58
C SER A 202 25.68 -13.13 5.07
N ALA A 203 24.64 -13.69 4.46
CA ALA A 203 24.34 -13.47 3.03
C ALA A 203 23.96 -12.01 2.76
N VAL A 204 23.16 -11.39 3.64
CA VAL A 204 22.83 -9.96 3.54
C VAL A 204 24.08 -9.10 3.75
N ALA A 205 24.92 -9.41 4.74
CA ALA A 205 26.16 -8.68 4.98
C ALA A 205 27.09 -8.73 3.76
N ALA A 206 27.24 -9.90 3.13
CA ALA A 206 28.04 -10.06 1.90
C ALA A 206 27.45 -9.23 0.73
N ALA A 207 26.13 -9.23 0.55
CA ALA A 207 25.45 -8.47 -0.49
C ALA A 207 25.52 -6.96 -0.24
N ALA A 208 25.45 -6.51 1.01
CA ALA A 208 25.52 -5.10 1.38
C ALA A 208 26.93 -4.52 1.27
N GLY A 209 27.96 -5.35 1.42
CA GLY A 209 29.36 -4.91 1.44
C GLY A 209 29.71 -4.08 2.67
N SER A 210 30.78 -3.29 2.58
CA SER A 210 31.34 -2.53 3.72
C SER A 210 30.39 -1.44 4.28
N GLY A 211 29.41 -0.96 3.48
CA GLY A 211 28.44 0.04 3.92
C GLY A 211 27.38 -0.51 4.87
N GLY A 212 27.18 -1.83 4.87
CA GLY A 212 26.13 -2.49 5.64
C GLY A 212 24.69 -2.04 5.22
N VAL A 213 23.69 -2.40 6.01
CA VAL A 213 22.27 -2.07 5.75
C VAL A 213 21.85 -0.88 6.60
N GLY A 214 21.55 0.26 5.94
CA GLY A 214 21.13 1.49 6.61
C GLY A 214 19.63 1.52 6.92
N ARG A 215 18.80 0.85 6.11
CA ARG A 215 17.33 0.81 6.28
C ARG A 215 16.78 -0.57 5.96
N ILE A 216 15.82 -1.00 6.79
CA ILE A 216 15.05 -2.22 6.57
C ILE A 216 13.57 -1.84 6.46
N ILE A 217 12.87 -2.37 5.44
CA ILE A 217 11.43 -2.17 5.20
C ILE A 217 10.74 -3.52 5.29
N ASP A 218 9.72 -3.63 6.14
CA ASP A 218 9.14 -4.95 6.47
C ASP A 218 7.63 -4.92 6.67
N GLY A 219 6.92 -5.77 5.92
CA GLY A 219 5.48 -5.99 6.06
C GLY A 219 5.10 -7.04 7.11
N GLU A 220 6.08 -7.77 7.68
CA GLU A 220 5.89 -8.76 8.75
C GLU A 220 6.95 -8.56 9.84
N CYS A 221 7.06 -7.31 10.28
CA CYS A 221 8.16 -6.80 11.09
C CYS A 221 8.38 -7.61 12.38
N GLY A 222 7.32 -7.99 13.07
CA GLY A 222 7.44 -8.73 14.32
C GLY A 222 8.10 -10.10 14.16
N ARG A 223 7.77 -10.83 13.09
CA ARG A 223 8.39 -12.11 12.79
C ARG A 223 9.88 -11.99 12.48
N ASN A 224 10.24 -10.94 11.76
CA ASN A 224 11.61 -10.76 11.26
C ASN A 224 12.47 -9.90 12.20
N LEU A 225 11.92 -9.36 13.30
CA LEU A 225 12.56 -8.32 14.12
C LEU A 225 13.93 -8.73 14.65
N ALA A 226 14.06 -9.95 15.18
CA ALA A 226 15.34 -10.44 15.73
C ALA A 226 16.42 -10.47 14.64
N THR A 227 16.11 -11.05 13.48
CA THR A 227 17.01 -11.11 12.32
C THR A 227 17.32 -9.72 11.78
N SER A 228 16.32 -8.84 11.71
CA SER A 228 16.50 -7.45 11.27
C SER A 228 17.42 -6.66 12.19
N ILE A 229 17.35 -6.87 13.52
CA ILE A 229 18.28 -6.26 14.49
C ILE A 229 19.70 -6.78 14.29
N ASP A 230 19.88 -8.04 13.94
CA ASP A 230 21.22 -8.60 13.67
C ASP A 230 21.80 -8.07 12.36
N ILE A 231 20.99 -7.86 11.33
CA ILE A 231 21.37 -7.33 10.01
C ILE A 231 21.65 -5.83 10.04
N ILE A 232 20.79 -5.03 10.67
CA ILE A 232 20.84 -3.57 10.56
C ILE A 232 22.17 -2.99 11.06
N SER A 233 22.70 -2.00 10.38
CA SER A 233 23.91 -1.28 10.77
C SER A 233 23.68 -0.37 11.96
N THR A 234 24.77 0.08 12.59
CA THR A 234 24.72 1.11 13.64
C THR A 234 24.03 2.37 13.08
N LYS A 235 23.11 2.96 13.87
CA LYS A 235 22.26 4.10 13.52
C LYS A 235 21.28 3.84 12.37
N GLY A 236 21.08 2.56 12.01
CA GLY A 236 20.11 2.22 10.98
C GLY A 236 18.66 2.26 11.46
N THR A 237 17.73 2.26 10.51
CA THR A 237 16.29 2.34 10.77
C THR A 237 15.57 1.09 10.27
N ILE A 238 14.74 0.49 11.13
CA ILE A 238 13.80 -0.59 10.77
C ILE A 238 12.40 0.03 10.68
N VAL A 239 11.77 -0.08 9.52
CA VAL A 239 10.41 0.44 9.24
C VAL A 239 9.46 -0.73 9.07
N GLY A 240 8.55 -0.93 10.03
CA GLY A 240 7.48 -1.92 9.95
C GLY A 240 6.16 -1.29 9.50
N TYR A 241 5.52 -1.85 8.45
CA TYR A 241 4.18 -1.46 8.01
C TYR A 241 3.13 -2.56 8.22
N GLY A 242 3.53 -3.67 8.82
CA GLY A 242 2.66 -4.79 9.19
C GLY A 242 3.37 -5.76 10.13
N SER A 243 2.57 -6.54 10.86
CA SER A 243 3.03 -7.63 11.74
C SER A 243 1.83 -8.51 12.10
N VAL A 244 1.43 -9.39 11.20
CA VAL A 244 0.23 -10.23 11.37
C VAL A 244 0.56 -11.54 12.06
N LEU A 245 1.68 -12.15 11.68
CA LEU A 245 2.11 -13.46 12.20
C LEU A 245 2.67 -13.35 13.63
N THR A 246 3.27 -12.21 13.97
CA THR A 246 3.83 -11.97 15.30
C THR A 246 3.50 -10.54 15.76
N PRO A 247 2.24 -10.30 16.22
CA PRO A 247 1.78 -8.96 16.54
C PRO A 247 2.44 -8.35 17.79
N ALA A 248 3.04 -9.17 18.65
CA ALA A 248 3.74 -8.75 19.87
C ALA A 248 5.12 -9.43 19.94
N PRO A 249 6.11 -8.95 19.18
CA PRO A 249 7.44 -9.52 19.17
C PRO A 249 8.23 -9.22 20.43
N GLU A 250 9.17 -10.09 20.79
CA GLU A 250 10.18 -9.80 21.79
C GLU A 250 11.16 -8.73 21.26
N LEU A 251 11.53 -7.79 22.13
CA LEU A 251 12.44 -6.71 21.79
C LEU A 251 13.83 -6.97 22.39
N ALA A 252 14.83 -7.20 21.54
CA ALA A 252 16.23 -7.32 21.94
C ALA A 252 16.83 -5.93 22.24
N PHE A 253 16.34 -5.26 23.30
CA PHE A 253 16.62 -3.85 23.59
C PHE A 253 18.12 -3.54 23.67
N LEU A 254 18.92 -4.37 24.37
CA LEU A 254 20.35 -4.12 24.49
C LEU A 254 21.09 -4.19 23.14
N LYS A 255 20.72 -5.12 22.25
CA LYS A 255 21.30 -5.18 20.91
C LYS A 255 20.99 -3.90 20.12
N MET A 256 19.74 -3.41 20.20
CA MET A 256 19.33 -2.16 19.56
C MET A 256 20.08 -0.96 20.14
N MET A 257 20.18 -0.87 21.46
CA MET A 257 20.87 0.21 22.15
C MET A 257 22.34 0.30 21.75
N PHE A 258 23.08 -0.83 21.69
CA PHE A 258 24.49 -0.85 21.27
C PHE A 258 24.70 -0.49 19.80
N LYS A 259 23.67 -0.64 18.96
CA LYS A 259 23.69 -0.20 17.55
C LYS A 259 23.00 1.15 17.35
N GLU A 260 22.38 1.75 18.38
CA GLU A 260 21.59 2.98 18.27
C GLU A 260 20.50 2.87 17.16
N VAL A 261 19.77 1.73 17.14
CA VAL A 261 18.78 1.41 16.11
C VAL A 261 17.48 2.18 16.33
N THR A 262 16.94 2.78 15.28
CA THR A 262 15.58 3.29 15.25
C THR A 262 14.62 2.20 14.78
N LEU A 263 13.62 1.85 15.60
CA LEU A 263 12.48 1.02 15.20
C LEU A 263 11.24 1.91 15.09
N THR A 264 10.62 1.94 13.92
CA THR A 264 9.41 2.73 13.69
C THR A 264 8.33 1.88 13.02
N SER A 265 7.10 2.06 13.46
CA SER A 265 5.91 1.54 12.79
C SER A 265 5.21 2.65 12.02
N ILE A 266 4.72 2.33 10.83
CA ILE A 266 3.95 3.25 10.01
C ILE A 266 2.56 2.70 9.72
N LEU A 267 1.59 3.59 9.60
CA LEU A 267 0.24 3.30 9.17
C LEU A 267 -0.19 4.39 8.19
N VAL A 268 -0.34 4.02 6.92
CA VAL A 268 -0.63 4.97 5.83
C VAL A 268 -1.90 5.80 6.06
N TYR A 269 -2.87 5.26 6.78
CA TYR A 269 -4.10 5.97 7.16
C TYR A 269 -3.87 7.19 8.05
N LEU A 270 -2.74 7.23 8.77
CA LEU A 270 -2.36 8.33 9.66
C LEU A 270 -1.35 9.30 9.00
N LEU A 271 -1.10 9.12 7.71
CA LEU A 271 -0.19 9.98 6.96
C LEU A 271 -0.72 11.41 6.92
N ALA A 272 0.10 12.37 7.35
CA ALA A 272 -0.26 13.78 7.28
C ALA A 272 -0.50 14.20 5.82
N GLU A 273 -1.43 15.10 5.59
CA GLU A 273 -1.84 15.53 4.25
C GLU A 273 -0.65 16.02 3.42
N SER A 274 0.18 16.91 3.97
CA SER A 274 1.37 17.42 3.29
C SER A 274 2.39 16.33 2.90
N ALA A 275 2.52 15.28 3.71
CA ALA A 275 3.37 14.15 3.38
C ALA A 275 2.72 13.26 2.30
N ALA A 276 1.40 13.10 2.35
CA ALA A 276 0.66 12.37 1.32
C ALA A 276 0.79 13.05 -0.04
N ASP A 277 0.65 14.38 -0.10
CA ASP A 277 0.81 15.18 -1.32
C ASP A 277 2.23 15.04 -1.90
N ALA A 278 3.24 15.12 -1.04
CA ALA A 278 4.63 14.95 -1.46
C ALA A 278 4.88 13.55 -2.04
N TYR A 279 4.40 12.49 -1.37
CA TYR A 279 4.56 11.12 -1.86
C TYR A 279 3.72 10.84 -3.10
N ALA A 280 2.50 11.39 -3.18
CA ALA A 280 1.67 11.31 -4.37
C ALA A 280 2.35 11.95 -5.58
N SER A 281 2.99 13.11 -5.40
CA SER A 281 3.75 13.79 -6.44
C SER A 281 4.95 12.97 -6.91
N ILE A 282 5.69 12.33 -6.00
CA ILE A 282 6.79 11.43 -6.35
C ILE A 282 6.28 10.23 -7.15
N VAL A 283 5.21 9.60 -6.70
CA VAL A 283 4.58 8.45 -7.39
C VAL A 283 4.10 8.85 -8.78
N ALA A 284 3.47 10.03 -8.92
CA ALA A 284 2.99 10.54 -10.21
C ALA A 284 4.16 10.79 -11.17
N ASP A 285 5.24 11.45 -10.73
CA ASP A 285 6.45 11.66 -11.52
C ASP A 285 7.07 10.33 -12.00
N MET A 286 7.18 9.35 -11.11
CA MET A 286 7.70 8.03 -11.47
C MET A 286 6.82 7.30 -12.49
N LEU A 287 5.49 7.45 -12.43
CA LEU A 287 4.56 6.92 -13.42
C LEU A 287 4.73 7.61 -14.77
N GLU A 288 4.85 8.95 -14.80
CA GLU A 288 5.07 9.73 -16.03
C GLU A 288 6.39 9.36 -16.71
N ARG A 289 7.45 9.13 -15.95
CA ARG A 289 8.75 8.68 -16.45
C ARG A 289 8.76 7.19 -16.84
N GLY A 290 7.70 6.44 -16.53
CA GLY A 290 7.60 5.01 -16.81
C GLY A 290 8.56 4.14 -15.99
N VAL A 291 9.00 4.62 -14.82
CA VAL A 291 9.91 3.90 -13.92
C VAL A 291 9.23 3.24 -12.73
N LEU A 292 7.93 3.50 -12.52
CA LEU A 292 7.11 2.80 -11.55
C LEU A 292 6.16 1.84 -12.25
N ASP A 293 6.41 0.55 -12.10
CA ASP A 293 5.53 -0.52 -12.58
C ASP A 293 4.62 -0.98 -11.43
N VAL A 294 3.34 -0.62 -11.53
CA VAL A 294 2.30 -1.02 -10.57
C VAL A 294 1.57 -2.24 -11.13
N ALA A 295 2.03 -3.41 -10.69
CA ALA A 295 1.48 -4.67 -11.18
C ALA A 295 0.03 -4.88 -10.71
N VAL A 296 -0.85 -5.25 -11.65
CA VAL A 296 -2.23 -5.66 -11.40
C VAL A 296 -2.34 -7.17 -11.64
N ALA A 297 -2.60 -7.92 -10.57
CA ALA A 297 -2.68 -9.38 -10.62
C ALA A 297 -4.02 -9.88 -11.16
N ALA A 298 -5.10 -9.15 -10.90
CA ALA A 298 -6.44 -9.48 -11.38
C ALA A 298 -7.32 -8.24 -11.46
N THR A 299 -8.20 -8.23 -12.45
CA THR A 299 -9.25 -7.23 -12.64
C THR A 299 -10.58 -7.96 -12.75
N LEU A 300 -11.54 -7.60 -11.89
CA LEU A 300 -12.87 -8.20 -11.83
C LEU A 300 -13.93 -7.08 -11.86
N PRO A 301 -15.16 -7.35 -12.35
CA PRO A 301 -16.24 -6.39 -12.26
C PRO A 301 -16.68 -6.18 -10.79
N LEU A 302 -17.29 -5.03 -10.49
CA LEU A 302 -17.79 -4.69 -9.15
C LEU A 302 -18.70 -5.79 -8.56
N THR A 303 -19.46 -6.48 -9.41
CA THR A 303 -20.35 -7.59 -9.03
C THR A 303 -19.61 -8.81 -8.46
N GLU A 304 -18.31 -8.94 -8.73
CA GLU A 304 -17.46 -10.05 -8.27
C GLU A 304 -16.60 -9.67 -7.06
N ALA A 305 -16.99 -8.66 -6.28
CA ALA A 305 -16.24 -8.19 -5.13
C ALA A 305 -15.90 -9.29 -4.11
N ALA A 306 -16.80 -10.26 -3.90
CA ALA A 306 -16.53 -11.39 -3.01
C ALA A 306 -15.34 -12.25 -3.52
N GLN A 307 -15.27 -12.49 -4.83
CA GLN A 307 -14.16 -13.21 -5.44
C GLN A 307 -12.84 -12.41 -5.33
N ALA A 308 -12.90 -11.10 -5.56
CA ALA A 308 -11.74 -10.22 -5.41
C ALA A 308 -11.18 -10.26 -3.97
N HIS A 309 -12.05 -10.23 -2.97
CA HIS A 309 -11.65 -10.40 -1.56
C HIS A 309 -10.95 -11.73 -1.31
N ARG A 310 -11.50 -12.85 -1.82
CA ARG A 310 -10.87 -14.18 -1.69
C ARG A 310 -9.48 -14.24 -2.35
N LEU A 311 -9.28 -13.62 -3.51
CA LEU A 311 -7.96 -13.54 -4.15
C LEU A 311 -6.96 -12.79 -3.27
N VAL A 312 -7.39 -11.75 -2.58
CA VAL A 312 -6.54 -11.03 -1.63
C VAL A 312 -6.27 -11.86 -0.38
N GLU A 313 -7.24 -12.59 0.16
CA GLU A 313 -7.10 -13.51 1.30
C GLU A 313 -6.12 -14.65 1.02
N ALA A 314 -6.16 -15.22 -0.17
CA ALA A 314 -5.24 -16.29 -0.59
C ALA A 314 -3.77 -15.87 -0.55
N GLY A 315 -3.47 -14.59 -0.75
CA GLY A 315 -2.11 -14.03 -0.59
C GLY A 315 -1.13 -14.40 -1.70
N ASP A 316 -1.39 -15.42 -2.51
CA ASP A 316 -0.52 -15.85 -3.60
C ASP A 316 -0.85 -15.10 -4.89
N ARG A 317 -0.30 -13.88 -5.00
CA ARG A 317 -0.49 -13.03 -6.18
C ARG A 317 0.72 -12.14 -6.44
N ARG A 318 0.85 -11.69 -7.69
CA ARG A 318 1.87 -10.75 -8.15
C ARG A 318 1.21 -9.41 -8.51
N GLY A 319 0.93 -8.58 -7.51
CA GLY A 319 0.33 -7.27 -7.72
C GLY A 319 -1.01 -7.06 -7.01
N ALA A 320 -1.70 -5.98 -7.36
CA ALA A 320 -2.98 -5.56 -6.82
C ALA A 320 -4.16 -6.35 -7.40
N VAL A 321 -5.26 -6.43 -6.67
CA VAL A 321 -6.56 -6.90 -7.17
C VAL A 321 -7.48 -5.69 -7.27
N ILE A 322 -8.09 -5.51 -8.44
CA ILE A 322 -8.84 -4.30 -8.79
C ILE A 322 -10.26 -4.72 -9.21
N LEU A 323 -11.25 -3.96 -8.73
CA LEU A 323 -12.61 -3.99 -9.26
C LEU A 323 -12.77 -2.91 -10.33
N THR A 324 -13.28 -3.26 -11.50
CA THR A 324 -13.71 -2.30 -12.51
C THR A 324 -15.13 -1.84 -12.24
N ILE A 325 -15.37 -0.56 -12.51
CA ILE A 325 -16.65 0.12 -12.31
C ILE A 325 -16.97 0.83 -13.64
N ASP A 326 -18.09 0.43 -14.25
CA ASP A 326 -18.55 0.93 -15.56
C ASP A 326 -19.32 2.25 -15.47
#